data_00aa4534e72cc6d7ac8f8b1d7cf11980
#
_entry.id   00aa4534e72cc6d7ac8f8b1d7cf11980
#
_cell.length_a   1.000
_cell.length_b   1.000
_cell.length_c   1.000
_cell.angle_alpha   90.00
_cell.angle_beta   90.00
_cell.angle_gamma   90.00
#
_symmetry.space_group_name_H-M   'P 1'
#
loop_
_entity.id
_entity.type
_entity.pdbx_description
1 polymer ?
#
loop_
_entity_poly.entity_id
_entity_poly.type
_entity_poly.pdbx_seq_one_letter_code
_entity_poly.pdbx_strand_id
1 'polypeptide(L)'
;MAESKSSKTWGGRFAKPTDPRMERFSASVHVDGRLWAHDVRGSVAHARMLASQGIVSSAEGEQLVKGLEQIALELESGTLLLDPALEDVHTNIERRLGELVGPLAGKLHTGRSRNDQVATDVLLWMRDQIPVLLGALRELRGVL
;
A
#
# COMPACT_ATOMS: atom_id res chain seq x y z
N MET A 1 24.41 -19.00 12.09
CA MET A 1 23.46 -17.88 12.04
C MET A 1 23.31 -17.50 10.60
N ALA A 2 22.20 -17.87 9.96
CA ALA A 2 21.94 -17.52 8.57
C ALA A 2 21.40 -16.08 8.56
N GLU A 3 22.13 -15.16 7.95
CA GLU A 3 21.67 -13.81 7.69
C GLU A 3 20.43 -13.87 6.79
N SER A 4 19.30 -13.43 7.32
CA SER A 4 18.09 -13.21 6.56
C SER A 4 18.38 -12.15 5.50
N LYS A 5 18.60 -12.57 4.26
CA LYS A 5 18.63 -11.67 3.12
C LYS A 5 17.23 -11.05 2.99
N SER A 6 17.10 -9.80 3.40
CA SER A 6 15.98 -8.95 3.00
C SER A 6 16.02 -8.84 1.46
N SER A 7 15.30 -9.71 0.77
CA SER A 7 15.21 -9.62 -0.70
C SER A 7 14.22 -8.52 -1.03
N LYS A 8 14.74 -7.35 -1.37
CA LYS A 8 13.92 -6.30 -2.00
C LYS A 8 13.33 -6.86 -3.31
N THR A 9 12.09 -6.53 -3.60
CA THR A 9 11.36 -7.01 -4.80
C THR A 9 12.08 -6.71 -6.12
N TRP A 10 12.97 -5.70 -6.15
CA TRP A 10 13.78 -5.31 -7.31
C TRP A 10 15.27 -5.71 -7.20
N GLY A 11 15.67 -6.44 -6.16
CA GLY A 11 17.07 -6.77 -5.86
C GLY A 11 17.74 -7.84 -6.72
N GLY A 12 17.02 -8.49 -7.65
CA GLY A 12 17.47 -9.71 -8.33
C GLY A 12 18.76 -9.63 -9.15
N ARG A 13 19.24 -8.44 -9.51
CA ARG A 13 20.49 -8.22 -10.26
C ARG A 13 21.69 -7.81 -9.41
N PHE A 14 21.47 -7.48 -8.15
CA PHE A 14 22.50 -6.94 -7.27
C PHE A 14 23.00 -8.00 -6.29
N ALA A 15 24.33 -8.20 -6.25
CA ALA A 15 24.97 -9.14 -5.34
C ALA A 15 25.23 -8.54 -3.94
N LYS A 16 25.09 -7.21 -3.79
CA LYS A 16 25.32 -6.48 -2.55
C LYS A 16 24.03 -5.81 -2.09
N PRO A 17 23.81 -5.65 -0.78
CA PRO A 17 22.72 -4.83 -0.26
C PRO A 17 22.89 -3.37 -0.68
N THR A 18 21.79 -2.61 -0.72
CA THR A 18 21.81 -1.18 -0.99
C THR A 18 22.54 -0.44 0.12
N ASP A 19 23.26 0.64 -0.21
CA ASP A 19 23.92 1.51 0.77
C ASP A 19 22.82 2.12 1.69
N PRO A 20 22.97 2.09 3.02
CA PRO A 20 21.98 2.62 3.96
C PRO A 20 21.65 4.11 3.77
N ARG A 21 22.58 4.88 3.20
CA ARG A 21 22.33 6.31 2.86
C ARG A 21 21.35 6.42 1.71
N MET A 22 21.52 5.53 0.71
CA MET A 22 20.62 5.48 -0.45
C MET A 22 19.23 4.97 -0.04
N GLU A 23 19.15 4.00 0.85
CA GLU A 23 17.88 3.52 1.40
C GLU A 23 17.09 4.64 2.10
N ARG A 24 17.78 5.42 2.95
CA ARG A 24 17.16 6.58 3.61
C ARG A 24 16.76 7.67 2.64
N PHE A 25 17.55 7.90 1.59
CA PHE A 25 17.25 8.91 0.57
C PHE A 25 16.04 8.52 -0.29
N SER A 26 15.90 7.23 -0.63
CA SER A 26 14.79 6.72 -1.46
C SER A 26 13.50 6.50 -0.67
N ALA A 27 13.58 6.35 0.66
CA ALA A 27 12.40 6.05 1.48
C ALA A 27 11.40 7.19 1.45
N SER A 28 10.17 6.89 1.04
CA SER A 28 9.04 7.82 0.96
C SER A 28 7.98 7.59 2.04
N VAL A 29 8.09 6.52 2.82
CA VAL A 29 7.08 6.10 3.80
C VAL A 29 6.70 7.20 4.80
N HIS A 30 7.62 8.11 5.12
CA HIS A 30 7.37 9.25 6.00
C HIS A 30 6.44 10.30 5.36
N VAL A 31 6.28 10.27 4.04
CA VAL A 31 5.36 11.15 3.28
C VAL A 31 4.12 10.37 2.85
N ASP A 32 4.32 9.22 2.18
CA ASP A 32 3.25 8.43 1.57
C ASP A 32 2.51 7.53 2.56
N GLY A 33 3.06 7.33 3.76
CA GLY A 33 2.39 6.58 4.83
C GLY A 33 0.94 7.02 5.07
N ARG A 34 0.63 8.31 4.88
CA ARG A 34 -0.74 8.86 4.96
C ARG A 34 -1.71 8.30 3.90
N LEU A 35 -1.21 7.65 2.88
CA LEU A 35 -2.02 7.07 1.78
C LEU A 35 -2.49 5.64 2.07
N TRP A 36 -2.10 5.03 3.19
CA TRP A 36 -2.37 3.63 3.47
C TRP A 36 -3.86 3.23 3.29
N ALA A 37 -4.78 4.08 3.76
CA ALA A 37 -6.22 3.81 3.65
C ALA A 37 -6.70 3.84 2.20
N HIS A 38 -6.08 4.68 1.36
CA HIS A 38 -6.39 4.81 -0.07
C HIS A 38 -5.81 3.63 -0.85
N ASP A 39 -4.59 3.21 -0.53
CA ASP A 39 -3.97 2.02 -1.12
C ASP A 39 -4.76 0.76 -0.80
N VAL A 40 -5.16 0.55 0.46
CA VAL A 40 -6.01 -0.59 0.83
C VAL A 40 -7.34 -0.54 0.07
N ARG A 41 -8.00 0.63 0.00
CA ARG A 41 -9.26 0.81 -0.73
C ARG A 41 -9.11 0.48 -2.21
N GLY A 42 -8.06 0.98 -2.86
CA GLY A 42 -7.73 0.70 -4.26
C GLY A 42 -7.41 -0.78 -4.48
N SER A 43 -6.63 -1.38 -3.58
CA SER A 43 -6.23 -2.78 -3.66
C SER A 43 -7.39 -3.74 -3.44
N VAL A 44 -8.33 -3.44 -2.55
CA VAL A 44 -9.58 -4.21 -2.38
C VAL A 44 -10.41 -4.18 -3.66
N ALA A 45 -10.57 -3.00 -4.28
CA ALA A 45 -11.29 -2.87 -5.55
C ALA A 45 -10.61 -3.68 -6.66
N HIS A 46 -9.28 -3.65 -6.72
CA HIS A 46 -8.48 -4.40 -7.68
C HIS A 46 -8.62 -5.92 -7.48
N ALA A 47 -8.54 -6.41 -6.24
CA ALA A 47 -8.72 -7.83 -5.92
C ALA A 47 -10.13 -8.33 -6.33
N ARG A 48 -11.17 -7.54 -6.07
CA ARG A 48 -12.54 -7.85 -6.50
C ARG A 48 -12.66 -7.88 -8.02
N MET A 49 -12.03 -6.95 -8.72
CA MET A 49 -11.98 -6.92 -10.18
C MET A 49 -11.28 -8.16 -10.74
N LEU A 50 -10.12 -8.55 -10.22
CA LEU A 50 -9.39 -9.74 -10.64
C LEU A 50 -10.26 -11.01 -10.50
N ALA A 51 -11.02 -11.13 -9.41
CA ALA A 51 -11.94 -12.26 -9.20
C ALA A 51 -13.12 -12.20 -10.18
N SER A 52 -13.73 -11.02 -10.38
CA SER A 52 -14.88 -10.86 -11.28
C SER A 52 -14.54 -11.14 -12.75
N GLN A 53 -13.29 -10.92 -13.15
CA GLN A 53 -12.80 -11.20 -14.50
C GLN A 53 -12.20 -12.63 -14.63
N GLY A 54 -12.27 -13.45 -13.57
CA GLY A 54 -11.76 -14.82 -13.58
C GLY A 54 -10.23 -14.93 -13.68
N ILE A 55 -9.51 -13.85 -13.40
CA ILE A 55 -8.02 -13.83 -13.37
C ILE A 55 -7.52 -14.56 -12.13
N VAL A 56 -8.22 -14.41 -11.01
CA VAL A 56 -8.09 -15.23 -9.82
C VAL A 56 -9.44 -15.87 -9.51
N SER A 57 -9.46 -16.97 -8.75
CA SER A 57 -10.72 -17.57 -8.32
C SER A 57 -11.45 -16.66 -7.31
N SER A 58 -12.78 -16.84 -7.17
CA SER A 58 -13.55 -16.08 -6.17
C SER A 58 -13.01 -16.27 -4.76
N ALA A 59 -12.63 -17.51 -4.39
CA ALA A 59 -12.04 -17.79 -3.08
C ALA A 59 -10.71 -17.07 -2.86
N GLU A 60 -9.84 -16.98 -3.87
CA GLU A 60 -8.59 -16.23 -3.80
C GLU A 60 -8.85 -14.72 -3.67
N GLY A 61 -9.82 -14.20 -4.43
CA GLY A 61 -10.23 -12.79 -4.33
C GLY A 61 -10.75 -12.44 -2.94
N GLU A 62 -11.60 -13.29 -2.36
CA GLU A 62 -12.10 -13.11 -0.98
C GLU A 62 -10.98 -13.17 0.05
N GLN A 63 -10.02 -14.06 -0.11
CA GLN A 63 -8.89 -14.19 0.80
C GLN A 63 -7.98 -12.95 0.73
N LEU A 64 -7.72 -12.41 -0.47
CA LEU A 64 -6.98 -11.15 -0.64
C LEU A 64 -7.72 -9.97 0.02
N VAL A 65 -9.03 -9.85 -0.20
CA VAL A 65 -9.85 -8.79 0.41
C VAL A 65 -9.81 -8.87 1.93
N LYS A 66 -10.02 -10.05 2.53
CA LYS A 66 -9.94 -10.23 3.99
C LYS A 66 -8.57 -9.86 4.56
N GLY A 67 -7.48 -10.25 3.86
CA GLY A 67 -6.13 -9.87 4.26
C GLY A 67 -5.92 -8.35 4.24
N LEU A 68 -6.39 -7.66 3.21
CA LEU A 68 -6.32 -6.21 3.09
C LEU A 68 -7.18 -5.49 4.15
N GLU A 69 -8.38 -5.98 4.43
CA GLU A 69 -9.25 -5.43 5.49
C GLU A 69 -8.62 -5.63 6.88
N GLN A 70 -7.95 -6.76 7.12
CA GLN A 70 -7.18 -6.98 8.35
C GLN A 70 -6.02 -5.98 8.48
N ILE A 71 -5.29 -5.71 7.41
CA ILE A 71 -4.20 -4.72 7.40
C ILE A 71 -4.74 -3.32 7.71
N ALA A 72 -5.91 -2.95 7.17
CA ALA A 72 -6.54 -1.68 7.50
C ALA A 72 -6.81 -1.53 8.99
N LEU A 73 -7.37 -2.56 9.63
CA LEU A 73 -7.62 -2.56 11.08
C LEU A 73 -6.32 -2.46 11.90
N GLU A 74 -5.27 -3.16 11.47
CA GLU A 74 -3.97 -3.12 12.13
C GLU A 74 -3.30 -1.74 12.03
N LEU A 75 -3.39 -1.07 10.87
CA LEU A 75 -2.86 0.28 10.67
C LEU A 75 -3.68 1.33 11.42
N GLU A 76 -5.01 1.22 11.40
CA GLU A 76 -5.92 2.13 12.10
C GLU A 76 -5.74 2.05 13.62
N SER A 77 -5.58 0.84 14.18
CA SER A 77 -5.33 0.63 15.61
C SER A 77 -3.89 0.92 16.04
N GLY A 78 -2.97 1.13 15.10
CA GLY A 78 -1.54 1.32 15.38
C GLY A 78 -0.80 0.05 15.82
N THR A 79 -1.41 -1.12 15.66
CA THR A 79 -0.75 -2.42 15.94
C THR A 79 0.23 -2.82 14.85
N LEU A 80 0.02 -2.37 13.61
CA LEU A 80 0.98 -2.45 12.53
C LEU A 80 1.63 -1.08 12.34
N LEU A 81 2.96 -1.04 12.48
CA LEU A 81 3.75 0.15 12.19
C LEU A 81 4.42 0.01 10.83
N LEU A 82 4.42 1.11 10.06
CA LEU A 82 5.12 1.16 8.79
C LEU A 82 6.64 1.17 9.03
N ASP A 83 7.35 0.25 8.39
CA ASP A 83 8.79 0.08 8.49
C ASP A 83 9.50 0.94 7.43
N PRO A 84 10.31 1.94 7.81
CA PRO A 84 11.06 2.76 6.85
C PRO A 84 12.05 1.98 5.99
N ALA A 85 12.50 0.81 6.44
CA ALA A 85 13.40 -0.06 5.67
C ALA A 85 12.72 -0.66 4.44
N LEU A 86 11.39 -0.61 4.36
CA LEU A 86 10.60 -1.09 3.23
C LEU A 86 10.29 -0.01 2.18
N GLU A 87 10.93 1.15 2.30
CA GLU A 87 10.91 2.23 1.31
C GLU A 87 9.59 3.01 1.27
N ASP A 88 8.44 2.39 0.94
CA ASP A 88 7.15 3.04 0.76
C ASP A 88 5.99 2.32 1.49
N VAL A 89 4.83 2.96 1.55
CA VAL A 89 3.61 2.42 2.17
C VAL A 89 3.13 1.15 1.44
N HIS A 90 3.27 1.11 0.14
CA HIS A 90 2.79 0.01 -0.70
C HIS A 90 3.57 -1.28 -0.42
N THR A 91 4.90 -1.19 -0.31
CA THR A 91 5.77 -2.33 0.03
C THR A 91 5.48 -2.84 1.44
N ASN A 92 5.19 -1.94 2.38
CA ASN A 92 4.76 -2.29 3.73
C ASN A 92 3.46 -3.12 3.72
N ILE A 93 2.45 -2.66 2.99
CA ILE A 93 1.15 -3.35 2.85
C ILE A 93 1.34 -4.70 2.13
N GLU A 94 2.10 -4.74 1.04
CA GLU A 94 2.38 -5.98 0.30
C GLU A 94 3.11 -7.02 1.16
N ARG A 95 4.11 -6.60 1.94
CA ARG A 95 4.81 -7.50 2.87
C ARG A 95 3.83 -8.07 3.89
N ARG A 96 3.03 -7.20 4.53
CA ARG A 96 2.07 -7.66 5.53
C ARG A 96 1.02 -8.59 4.94
N LEU A 97 0.55 -8.31 3.72
CA LEU A 97 -0.37 -9.21 3.01
C LEU A 97 0.29 -10.57 2.75
N GLY A 98 1.56 -10.60 2.38
CA GLY A 98 2.33 -11.84 2.21
C GLY A 98 2.42 -12.67 3.49
N GLU A 99 2.52 -12.02 4.66
CA GLU A 99 2.51 -12.69 5.96
C GLU A 99 1.13 -13.30 6.28
N LEU A 100 0.04 -12.66 5.86
CA LEU A 100 -1.34 -13.10 6.13
C LEU A 100 -1.84 -14.19 5.17
N VAL A 101 -1.56 -14.04 3.87
CA VAL A 101 -2.14 -14.91 2.83
C VAL A 101 -1.09 -15.70 2.04
N GLY A 102 0.18 -15.60 2.44
CA GLY A 102 1.28 -16.34 1.81
C GLY A 102 1.50 -15.96 0.34
N PRO A 103 1.86 -16.93 -0.53
CA PRO A 103 2.18 -16.68 -1.94
C PRO A 103 1.04 -16.06 -2.76
N LEU A 104 -0.20 -16.15 -2.27
CA LEU A 104 -1.37 -15.56 -2.90
C LEU A 104 -1.25 -14.04 -3.02
N ALA A 105 -0.59 -13.37 -2.06
CA ALA A 105 -0.37 -11.92 -2.10
C ALA A 105 0.23 -11.44 -3.42
N GLY A 106 1.15 -12.21 -4.02
CA GLY A 106 1.76 -11.87 -5.31
C GLY A 106 0.78 -11.76 -6.47
N LYS A 107 -0.38 -12.43 -6.40
CA LYS A 107 -1.42 -12.34 -7.43
C LYS A 107 -2.13 -10.98 -7.44
N LEU A 108 -2.12 -10.25 -6.32
CA LEU A 108 -2.72 -8.91 -6.24
C LEU A 108 -2.10 -7.93 -7.23
N HIS A 109 -0.81 -8.09 -7.56
CA HIS A 109 -0.10 -7.20 -8.50
C HIS A 109 -0.36 -7.53 -9.98
N THR A 110 -1.20 -8.51 -10.29
CA THR A 110 -1.51 -8.93 -11.67
C THR A 110 -2.15 -7.78 -12.44
N GLY A 111 -1.55 -7.46 -13.61
CA GLY A 111 -2.03 -6.39 -14.50
C GLY A 111 -1.92 -4.97 -13.92
N ARG A 112 -1.10 -4.75 -12.89
CA ARG A 112 -0.94 -3.48 -12.17
C ARG A 112 0.53 -3.04 -12.19
N SER A 113 0.76 -1.75 -12.34
CA SER A 113 2.06 -1.10 -12.11
C SER A 113 2.04 -0.36 -10.79
N ARG A 114 3.19 -0.27 -10.10
CA ARG A 114 3.33 0.62 -8.94
C ARG A 114 2.96 2.07 -9.30
N ASN A 115 3.26 2.52 -10.51
CA ASN A 115 2.97 3.88 -10.95
C ASN A 115 1.47 4.19 -11.01
N ASP A 116 0.64 3.27 -11.55
CA ASP A 116 -0.82 3.48 -11.59
C ASP A 116 -1.45 3.33 -10.20
N GLN A 117 -0.91 2.48 -9.35
CA GLN A 117 -1.30 2.34 -7.96
C GLN A 117 -1.10 3.66 -7.20
N VAL A 118 0.11 4.20 -7.20
CA VAL A 118 0.44 5.47 -6.53
C VAL A 118 -0.41 6.62 -7.05
N ALA A 119 -0.58 6.73 -8.37
CA ALA A 119 -1.40 7.78 -8.97
C ALA A 119 -2.88 7.67 -8.53
N THR A 120 -3.41 6.46 -8.47
CA THR A 120 -4.78 6.21 -8.00
C THR A 120 -4.94 6.60 -6.54
N ASP A 121 -3.99 6.24 -5.67
CA ASP A 121 -4.05 6.54 -4.25
C ASP A 121 -3.99 8.05 -3.98
N VAL A 122 -3.14 8.77 -4.70
CA VAL A 122 -3.09 10.24 -4.63
C VAL A 122 -4.41 10.85 -5.08
N LEU A 123 -5.00 10.37 -6.17
CA LEU A 123 -6.31 10.86 -6.64
C LEU A 123 -7.43 10.58 -5.63
N LEU A 124 -7.45 9.40 -5.02
CA LEU A 124 -8.41 9.05 -3.97
C LEU A 124 -8.22 9.95 -2.75
N TRP A 125 -6.98 10.15 -2.30
CA TRP A 125 -6.66 11.06 -1.21
C TRP A 125 -7.10 12.50 -1.51
N MET A 126 -6.81 13.02 -2.70
CA MET A 126 -7.24 14.36 -3.11
C MET A 126 -8.77 14.50 -3.08
N ARG A 127 -9.51 13.49 -3.54
CA ARG A 127 -10.97 13.48 -3.50
C ARG A 127 -11.53 13.55 -2.09
N ASP A 128 -10.83 12.95 -1.12
CA ASP A 128 -11.21 13.00 0.28
C ASP A 128 -10.80 14.33 0.95
N GLN A 129 -9.66 14.94 0.54
CA GLN A 129 -9.17 16.21 1.12
C GLN A 129 -9.85 17.47 0.57
N ILE A 130 -10.24 17.47 -0.71
CA ILE A 130 -10.88 18.64 -1.34
C ILE A 130 -12.15 19.09 -0.59
N PRO A 131 -13.10 18.21 -0.20
CA PRO A 131 -14.26 18.60 0.58
C PRO A 131 -13.92 19.23 1.93
N VAL A 132 -12.89 18.72 2.60
CA VAL A 132 -12.40 19.26 3.89
C VAL A 132 -11.89 20.70 3.71
N LEU A 133 -11.06 20.93 2.69
CA LEU A 133 -10.54 22.26 2.37
C LEU A 133 -11.68 23.23 1.98
N LEU A 134 -12.63 22.78 1.16
CA LEU A 134 -13.79 23.58 0.80
C LEU A 134 -14.67 23.93 2.02
N GLY A 135 -14.81 23.02 2.98
CA GLY A 135 -15.47 23.27 4.26
C GLY A 135 -14.80 24.41 5.02
N ALA A 136 -13.50 24.31 5.25
CA ALA A 136 -12.72 25.34 5.94
C ALA A 136 -12.79 26.72 5.27
N LEU A 137 -12.75 26.76 3.92
CA LEU A 137 -12.90 28.01 3.17
C LEU A 137 -14.31 28.62 3.31
N ARG A 138 -15.36 27.79 3.36
CA ARG A 138 -16.73 28.27 3.60
C ARG A 138 -16.92 28.85 5.00
N GLU A 139 -16.33 28.20 6.01
CA GLU A 139 -16.32 28.69 7.39
C GLU A 139 -15.60 30.03 7.47
N LEU A 140 -14.38 30.15 6.93
CA LEU A 140 -13.64 31.39 6.89
C LEU A 140 -14.44 32.53 6.22
N ARG A 141 -15.06 32.27 5.08
CA ARG A 141 -15.92 33.25 4.39
C ARG A 141 -17.13 33.69 5.22
N GLY A 142 -17.64 32.81 6.07
CA GLY A 142 -18.79 33.11 6.94
C GLY A 142 -18.45 34.01 8.13
N VAL A 143 -17.15 34.15 8.46
CA VAL A 143 -16.64 35.01 9.55
C VAL A 143 -16.23 36.38 9.04
N LEU A 144 -15.90 36.52 7.76
CA LEU A 144 -15.56 37.79 7.08
C LEU A 144 -16.80 38.54 6.63
#